data_6f199707339422bacaa784f5e91ccf47
#
_entry.id   6f199707339422bacaa784f5e91ccf47
#
_cell.length_a   1.000
_cell.length_b   1.000
_cell.length_c   1.000
_cell.angle_alpha   90.00
_cell.angle_beta   90.00
_cell.angle_gamma   90.00
#
_symmetry.space_group_name_H-M   'P 1'
#
loop_
_entity.id
_entity.type
_entity.pdbx_description
1 polymer ?
#
loop_
_entity_poly.entity_id
_entity_poly.type
_entity_poly.pdbx_seq_one_letter_code
_entity_poly.pdbx_strand_id
1 'polypeptide(L)'
;MGRSSNSFGRGASFLRAHASVLIICEDTKSGKQYLNDAAVHFRVAAEVEVAHVGNTDPLGIVTQAIAREKKYNSVYCVIDRDTHENFDKAVLLAKTSKKVKLIVSYPCFEFWLLLHFKYNRKTYCATGKHSPGAQMLRALKECDGMAEYEKGKVVSIFNSLIEKLPGARGNAERIIKEARADGEMNPSTLLYELLDDFEDLAQPEII
;
A
#
# COMPACT_ATOMS: atom_id res chain seq x y z
N MET A 1 35.20 -54.76 -21.39
CA MET A 1 34.70 -54.08 -20.20
C MET A 1 34.31 -52.64 -20.58
N GLY A 2 33.03 -52.39 -20.84
CA GLY A 2 32.53 -51.10 -21.26
C GLY A 2 32.16 -50.24 -20.03
N ARG A 3 32.73 -49.04 -19.93
CA ARG A 3 32.35 -48.06 -18.93
C ARG A 3 31.01 -47.38 -19.34
N SER A 4 29.98 -47.60 -18.56
CA SER A 4 28.71 -46.86 -18.64
C SER A 4 28.92 -45.41 -18.20
N SER A 5 28.73 -44.44 -19.08
CA SER A 5 28.69 -43.02 -18.75
C SER A 5 27.32 -42.68 -18.22
N ASN A 6 27.17 -42.54 -16.89
CA ASN A 6 26.01 -41.93 -16.28
C ASN A 6 25.98 -40.43 -16.67
N SER A 7 25.10 -40.06 -17.61
CA SER A 7 24.79 -38.67 -17.88
C SER A 7 23.93 -38.13 -16.73
N PHE A 8 24.55 -37.30 -15.88
CA PHE A 8 23.80 -36.46 -14.93
C PHE A 8 22.99 -35.44 -15.73
N GLY A 9 21.74 -35.77 -15.98
CA GLY A 9 20.77 -34.77 -16.45
C GLY A 9 20.63 -33.70 -15.39
N ARG A 10 21.23 -32.54 -15.63
CA ARG A 10 20.91 -31.32 -14.87
C ARG A 10 19.42 -30.99 -15.18
N GLY A 11 18.53 -31.30 -14.26
CA GLY A 11 17.19 -30.78 -14.29
C GLY A 11 17.31 -29.26 -14.39
N ALA A 12 16.77 -28.68 -15.46
CA ALA A 12 16.64 -27.24 -15.57
C ALA A 12 15.76 -26.79 -14.39
N SER A 13 16.34 -26.14 -13.39
CA SER A 13 15.56 -25.44 -12.40
C SER A 13 14.85 -24.31 -13.15
N PHE A 14 13.56 -24.45 -13.37
CA PHE A 14 12.73 -23.36 -13.84
C PHE A 14 12.70 -22.31 -12.72
N LEU A 15 13.59 -21.32 -12.81
CA LEU A 15 13.46 -20.08 -12.06
C LEU A 15 12.16 -19.42 -12.56
N ARG A 16 11.08 -19.58 -11.81
CA ARG A 16 9.87 -18.81 -12.06
C ARG A 16 10.23 -17.34 -11.91
N ALA A 17 9.87 -16.55 -12.92
CA ALA A 17 9.96 -15.11 -12.82
C ALA A 17 9.11 -14.67 -11.61
N HIS A 18 9.73 -13.97 -10.66
CA HIS A 18 9.00 -13.37 -9.56
C HIS A 18 7.88 -12.48 -10.11
N ALA A 19 6.70 -12.54 -9.48
CA ALA A 19 5.59 -11.69 -9.86
C ALA A 19 6.02 -10.23 -9.82
N SER A 20 5.84 -9.52 -10.93
CA SER A 20 6.20 -8.09 -11.03
C SER A 20 5.01 -7.24 -10.58
N VAL A 21 5.26 -6.29 -9.69
CA VAL A 21 4.26 -5.40 -9.11
C VAL A 21 4.62 -3.96 -9.41
N LEU A 22 3.64 -3.18 -9.88
CA LEU A 22 3.76 -1.74 -9.97
C LEU A 22 2.92 -1.10 -8.87
N ILE A 23 3.48 -0.12 -8.16
CA ILE A 23 2.78 0.68 -7.17
C ILE A 23 2.93 2.14 -7.53
N ILE A 24 1.82 2.82 -7.77
CA ILE A 24 1.80 4.26 -8.04
C ILE A 24 1.20 4.95 -6.82
N CYS A 25 2.02 5.76 -6.14
CA CYS A 25 1.63 6.49 -4.93
C CYS A 25 1.31 7.94 -5.26
N GLU A 26 0.27 8.48 -4.65
CA GLU A 26 0.02 9.92 -4.63
C GLU A 26 1.05 10.63 -3.72
N ASP A 27 1.31 10.08 -2.52
CA ASP A 27 2.26 10.64 -1.57
C ASP A 27 3.72 10.43 -2.01
N THR A 28 4.41 11.54 -2.20
CA THR A 28 5.82 11.58 -2.64
C THR A 28 6.81 11.21 -1.55
N LYS A 29 6.40 11.21 -0.28
CA LYS A 29 7.32 11.23 0.85
C LYS A 29 7.26 9.95 1.69
N SER A 30 6.25 9.83 2.55
CA SER A 30 6.21 8.76 3.55
C SER A 30 5.69 7.45 3.01
N GLY A 31 4.61 7.50 2.21
CA GLY A 31 3.98 6.30 1.65
C GLY A 31 4.91 5.55 0.70
N LYS A 32 5.59 6.27 -0.20
CA LYS A 32 6.55 5.66 -1.13
C LYS A 32 7.68 4.94 -0.39
N GLN A 33 8.30 5.60 0.59
CA GLN A 33 9.41 5.01 1.35
C GLN A 33 8.95 3.78 2.14
N TYR A 34 7.80 3.88 2.81
CA TYR A 34 7.20 2.77 3.55
C TYR A 34 6.98 1.55 2.65
N LEU A 35 6.42 1.74 1.46
CA LEU A 35 6.12 0.66 0.52
C LEU A 35 7.37 0.05 -0.12
N ASN A 36 8.42 0.85 -0.37
CA ASN A 36 9.71 0.32 -0.79
C ASN A 36 10.31 -0.59 0.28
N ASP A 37 10.33 -0.15 1.54
CA ASP A 37 10.86 -0.94 2.65
C ASP A 37 10.04 -2.22 2.86
N ALA A 38 8.71 -2.14 2.75
CA ALA A 38 7.82 -3.29 2.80
C ALA A 38 8.10 -4.29 1.67
N ALA A 39 8.25 -3.83 0.43
CA ALA A 39 8.57 -4.69 -0.71
C ALA A 39 9.90 -5.43 -0.52
N VAL A 40 10.91 -4.76 0.02
CA VAL A 40 12.20 -5.37 0.37
C VAL A 40 12.01 -6.41 1.47
N HIS A 41 11.27 -6.10 2.53
CA HIS A 41 11.00 -7.00 3.66
C HIS A 41 10.31 -8.29 3.20
N PHE A 42 9.26 -8.17 2.40
CA PHE A 42 8.51 -9.31 1.86
C PHE A 42 9.17 -9.95 0.63
N ARG A 43 10.32 -9.43 0.16
CA ARG A 43 11.05 -9.92 -1.02
C ARG A 43 10.19 -9.94 -2.30
N VAL A 44 9.34 -8.96 -2.46
CA VAL A 44 8.50 -8.78 -3.64
C VAL A 44 9.22 -7.92 -4.67
N ALA A 45 9.21 -8.35 -5.94
CA ALA A 45 9.73 -7.54 -7.05
C ALA A 45 8.73 -6.41 -7.39
N ALA A 46 8.76 -5.33 -6.60
CA ALA A 46 7.87 -4.18 -6.76
C ALA A 46 8.61 -2.95 -7.27
N GLU A 47 8.03 -2.31 -8.28
CA GLU A 47 8.41 -0.96 -8.71
C GLU A 47 7.48 0.05 -8.04
N VAL A 48 8.03 0.82 -7.09
CA VAL A 48 7.28 1.83 -6.34
C VAL A 48 7.64 3.22 -6.86
N GLU A 49 6.69 3.89 -7.44
CA GLU A 49 6.88 5.24 -7.98
C GLU A 49 5.83 6.23 -7.45
N VAL A 50 6.10 7.49 -7.67
CA VAL A 50 5.15 8.56 -7.42
C VAL A 50 4.46 8.94 -8.71
N ALA A 51 3.18 9.27 -8.64
CA ALA A 51 2.42 9.78 -9.77
C ALA A 51 3.11 11.00 -10.40
N HIS A 52 3.15 11.02 -11.73
CA HIS A 52 3.80 12.13 -12.45
C HIS A 52 3.06 13.46 -12.24
N VAL A 53 3.83 14.55 -12.21
CA VAL A 53 3.28 15.92 -12.16
C VAL A 53 2.24 16.13 -13.29
N GLY A 54 1.05 16.61 -12.91
CA GLY A 54 -0.07 16.78 -13.84
C GLY A 54 -1.07 15.62 -13.87
N ASN A 55 -0.74 14.47 -13.26
CA ASN A 55 -1.62 13.30 -13.13
C ASN A 55 -1.56 12.76 -11.68
N THR A 56 -1.55 13.67 -10.70
CA THR A 56 -1.47 13.34 -9.26
C THR A 56 -2.85 13.15 -8.63
N ASP A 57 -3.91 13.51 -9.35
CA ASP A 57 -5.26 13.24 -8.90
C ASP A 57 -5.62 11.73 -9.08
N PRO A 58 -6.59 11.21 -8.31
CA PRO A 58 -6.96 9.80 -8.36
C PRO A 58 -7.24 9.25 -9.75
N LEU A 59 -7.93 10.00 -10.60
CA LEU A 59 -8.26 9.56 -11.95
C LEU A 59 -7.03 9.48 -12.84
N GLY A 60 -6.11 10.45 -12.73
CA GLY A 60 -4.84 10.47 -13.45
C GLY A 60 -3.95 9.29 -13.05
N ILE A 61 -3.89 8.97 -11.75
CA ILE A 61 -3.13 7.82 -11.22
C ILE A 61 -3.67 6.51 -11.79
N VAL A 62 -4.99 6.29 -11.75
CA VAL A 62 -5.61 5.08 -12.29
C VAL A 62 -5.43 4.98 -13.81
N THR A 63 -5.51 6.09 -14.53
CA THR A 63 -5.26 6.13 -15.99
C THR A 63 -3.84 5.69 -16.31
N GLN A 64 -2.84 6.17 -15.58
CA GLN A 64 -1.45 5.73 -15.71
C GLN A 64 -1.28 4.24 -15.40
N ALA A 65 -1.93 3.75 -14.34
CA ALA A 65 -1.90 2.36 -13.95
C ALA A 65 -2.42 1.43 -15.06
N ILE A 66 -3.58 1.73 -15.62
CA ILE A 66 -4.19 0.96 -16.71
C ILE A 66 -3.31 0.98 -17.97
N ALA A 67 -2.75 2.13 -18.32
CA ALA A 67 -1.86 2.23 -19.48
C ALA A 67 -0.61 1.32 -19.38
N ARG A 68 -0.19 0.99 -18.17
CA ARG A 68 1.02 0.21 -17.87
C ARG A 68 0.76 -1.22 -17.42
N GLU A 69 -0.47 -1.59 -17.09
CA GLU A 69 -0.83 -2.88 -16.45
C GLU A 69 -0.36 -4.12 -17.22
N LYS A 70 -0.18 -4.02 -18.54
CA LYS A 70 0.25 -5.16 -19.37
C LYS A 70 1.65 -5.66 -19.02
N LYS A 71 2.48 -4.81 -18.43
CA LYS A 71 3.89 -5.12 -18.06
C LYS A 71 4.02 -5.78 -16.68
N TYR A 72 2.95 -5.80 -15.89
CA TYR A 72 2.97 -6.25 -14.50
C TYR A 72 1.92 -7.32 -14.23
N ASN A 73 2.14 -8.11 -13.20
CA ASN A 73 1.18 -9.08 -12.69
C ASN A 73 0.04 -8.37 -11.94
N SER A 74 0.39 -7.39 -11.12
CA SER A 74 -0.55 -6.56 -10.36
C SER A 74 -0.11 -5.10 -10.34
N VAL A 75 -1.07 -4.18 -10.30
CA VAL A 75 -0.82 -2.74 -10.22
C VAL A 75 -1.65 -2.16 -9.08
N TYR A 76 -1.01 -1.44 -8.18
CA TYR A 76 -1.67 -0.80 -7.04
C TYR A 76 -1.60 0.71 -7.17
N CYS A 77 -2.75 1.37 -7.00
CA CYS A 77 -2.86 2.82 -6.91
C CYS A 77 -3.08 3.18 -5.44
N VAL A 78 -2.07 3.73 -4.78
CA VAL A 78 -2.13 4.13 -3.37
C VAL A 78 -2.51 5.60 -3.29
N ILE A 79 -3.69 5.88 -2.81
CA ILE A 79 -4.38 7.18 -2.92
C ILE A 79 -4.89 7.61 -1.56
N ASP A 80 -4.68 8.88 -1.24
CA ASP A 80 -5.30 9.53 -0.10
C ASP A 80 -6.70 10.01 -0.51
N ARG A 81 -7.75 9.68 0.27
CA ARG A 81 -9.09 10.22 0.04
C ARG A 81 -9.21 11.60 0.67
N ASP A 82 -8.59 12.56 0.01
CA ASP A 82 -8.82 13.97 0.26
C ASP A 82 -10.05 14.48 -0.55
N THR A 83 -10.22 15.77 -0.67
CA THR A 83 -11.35 16.42 -1.35
C THR A 83 -11.31 16.34 -2.89
N HIS A 84 -10.93 15.21 -3.45
CA HIS A 84 -10.80 15.03 -4.90
C HIS A 84 -12.17 14.78 -5.57
N GLU A 85 -12.59 15.69 -6.43
CA GLU A 85 -13.85 15.60 -7.19
C GLU A 85 -13.88 14.39 -8.15
N ASN A 86 -12.71 13.90 -8.58
CA ASN A 86 -12.59 12.80 -9.54
C ASN A 86 -12.47 11.42 -8.90
N PHE A 87 -12.58 11.30 -7.58
CA PHE A 87 -12.38 10.02 -6.87
C PHE A 87 -13.35 8.93 -7.36
N ASP A 88 -14.64 9.22 -7.45
CA ASP A 88 -15.64 8.24 -7.88
C ASP A 88 -15.41 7.77 -9.32
N LYS A 89 -14.95 8.67 -10.20
CA LYS A 89 -14.55 8.31 -11.58
C LYS A 89 -13.34 7.39 -11.57
N ALA A 90 -12.35 7.63 -10.70
CA ALA A 90 -11.19 6.76 -10.53
C ALA A 90 -11.60 5.35 -10.08
N VAL A 91 -12.53 5.26 -9.11
CA VAL A 91 -13.07 3.97 -8.65
C VAL A 91 -13.76 3.21 -9.78
N LEU A 92 -14.58 3.89 -10.58
CA LEU A 92 -15.26 3.27 -11.73
C LEU A 92 -14.26 2.82 -12.80
N LEU A 93 -13.27 3.64 -13.09
CA LEU A 93 -12.23 3.32 -14.06
C LEU A 93 -11.37 2.12 -13.61
N ALA A 94 -10.97 2.07 -12.35
CA ALA A 94 -10.18 0.94 -11.81
C ALA A 94 -10.92 -0.40 -11.94
N LYS A 95 -12.26 -0.41 -11.79
CA LYS A 95 -13.08 -1.61 -11.96
C LYS A 95 -13.08 -2.19 -13.38
N THR A 96 -12.61 -1.43 -14.39
CA THR A 96 -12.49 -1.93 -15.76
C THR A 96 -11.29 -2.84 -15.96
N SER A 97 -10.33 -2.83 -15.04
CA SER A 97 -9.14 -3.70 -15.03
C SER A 97 -9.24 -4.77 -13.94
N LYS A 98 -8.76 -5.97 -14.26
CA LYS A 98 -8.59 -7.06 -13.27
C LYS A 98 -7.27 -6.98 -12.52
N LYS A 99 -6.31 -6.16 -13.00
CA LYS A 99 -4.96 -6.05 -12.45
C LYS A 99 -4.77 -4.81 -11.58
N VAL A 100 -5.59 -3.76 -11.80
CA VAL A 100 -5.47 -2.50 -11.07
C VAL A 100 -6.32 -2.55 -9.80
N LYS A 101 -5.68 -2.39 -8.65
CA LYS A 101 -6.32 -2.32 -7.34
C LYS A 101 -6.15 -0.92 -6.74
N LEU A 102 -7.21 -0.37 -6.16
CA LEU A 102 -7.15 0.89 -5.40
C LEU A 102 -6.90 0.59 -3.94
N ILE A 103 -5.85 1.18 -3.40
CA ILE A 103 -5.49 1.15 -1.99
C ILE A 103 -5.70 2.54 -1.43
N VAL A 104 -6.86 2.74 -0.84
CA VAL A 104 -7.32 4.04 -0.38
C VAL A 104 -7.09 4.20 1.11
N SER A 105 -6.53 5.34 1.53
CA SER A 105 -6.48 5.78 2.92
C SER A 105 -7.34 7.02 3.12
N TYR A 106 -8.17 7.02 4.14
CA TYR A 106 -9.05 8.13 4.50
C TYR A 106 -8.78 8.54 5.96
N PRO A 107 -8.33 9.76 6.23
CA PRO A 107 -8.08 10.87 5.29
C PRO A 107 -6.78 10.76 4.49
N CYS A 108 -5.74 10.10 5.01
CA CYS A 108 -4.42 10.03 4.39
C CYS A 108 -3.59 8.86 4.91
N PHE A 109 -2.42 8.62 4.31
CA PHE A 109 -1.48 7.55 4.64
C PHE A 109 -1.13 7.49 6.14
N GLU A 110 -1.01 8.63 6.82
CA GLU A 110 -0.66 8.65 8.24
C GLU A 110 -1.70 7.96 9.14
N PHE A 111 -2.93 7.77 8.66
CA PHE A 111 -3.90 6.95 9.37
C PHE A 111 -3.42 5.50 9.53
N TRP A 112 -2.82 4.94 8.48
CA TRP A 112 -2.18 3.62 8.57
C TRP A 112 -1.10 3.58 9.64
N LEU A 113 -0.22 4.58 9.72
CA LEU A 113 0.81 4.65 10.74
C LEU A 113 0.21 4.72 12.15
N LEU A 114 -0.88 5.47 12.34
CA LEU A 114 -1.58 5.57 13.63
C LEU A 114 -2.09 4.21 14.12
N LEU A 115 -2.54 3.35 13.20
CA LEU A 115 -3.09 2.03 13.54
C LEU A 115 -2.06 1.06 14.13
N HIS A 116 -0.76 1.31 13.97
CA HIS A 116 0.30 0.56 14.65
C HIS A 116 0.34 0.81 16.16
N PHE A 117 -0.27 1.89 16.63
CA PHE A 117 -0.24 2.29 18.04
C PHE A 117 -1.60 2.09 18.72
N LYS A 118 -2.67 2.34 18.01
CA LYS A 118 -4.03 2.29 18.59
C LYS A 118 -5.10 2.11 17.54
N TYR A 119 -6.16 1.41 17.91
CA TYR A 119 -7.42 1.47 17.19
C TYR A 119 -8.01 2.88 17.26
N ASN A 120 -8.49 3.41 16.12
CA ASN A 120 -9.09 4.74 16.07
C ASN A 120 -10.19 4.79 15.01
N ARG A 121 -11.40 5.17 15.43
CA ARG A 121 -12.59 5.30 14.58
C ARG A 121 -13.15 6.75 14.62
N LYS A 122 -12.36 7.70 15.17
CA LYS A 122 -12.73 9.12 15.19
C LYS A 122 -12.70 9.69 13.77
N THR A 123 -13.81 10.26 13.32
CA THR A 123 -13.92 10.97 12.04
C THR A 123 -13.00 12.20 11.99
N TYR A 124 -12.32 12.39 10.86
CA TYR A 124 -11.42 13.52 10.61
C TYR A 124 -12.03 14.42 9.54
N CYS A 125 -12.56 15.57 9.94
CA CYS A 125 -13.15 16.58 9.07
C CYS A 125 -12.41 17.90 9.18
N ALA A 126 -12.44 18.71 8.13
CA ALA A 126 -11.89 20.07 8.19
C ALA A 126 -12.58 20.87 9.30
N THR A 127 -11.81 21.46 10.21
CA THR A 127 -12.31 22.29 11.30
C THR A 127 -11.54 23.61 11.32
N GLY A 128 -12.19 24.69 10.91
CA GLY A 128 -11.60 26.02 10.96
C GLY A 128 -10.20 26.08 10.31
N LYS A 129 -9.15 26.07 11.15
CA LYS A 129 -7.76 26.22 10.71
C LYS A 129 -7.04 24.87 10.38
N HIS A 130 -7.67 23.74 10.61
CA HIS A 130 -6.99 22.43 10.50
C HIS A 130 -7.64 21.54 9.44
N SER A 131 -6.85 21.12 8.45
CA SER A 131 -7.25 20.07 7.50
C SER A 131 -7.36 18.70 8.19
N PRO A 132 -8.07 17.71 7.60
CA PRO A 132 -8.13 16.36 8.12
C PRO A 132 -6.73 15.73 8.28
N GLY A 133 -5.84 15.91 7.30
CA GLY A 133 -4.47 15.43 7.35
C GLY A 133 -3.64 16.09 8.47
N ALA A 134 -3.83 17.39 8.74
CA ALA A 134 -3.15 18.06 9.86
C ALA A 134 -3.61 17.52 11.22
N GLN A 135 -4.90 17.22 11.36
CA GLN A 135 -5.43 16.61 12.58
C GLN A 135 -4.90 15.18 12.76
N MET A 136 -4.81 14.41 11.66
CA MET A 136 -4.24 13.06 11.66
C MET A 136 -2.77 13.09 12.09
N LEU A 137 -1.96 13.98 11.48
CA LEU A 137 -0.55 14.13 11.83
C LEU A 137 -0.37 14.48 13.32
N ARG A 138 -1.22 15.35 13.87
CA ARG A 138 -1.20 15.66 15.30
C ARG A 138 -1.51 14.43 16.14
N ALA A 139 -2.54 13.66 15.81
CA ALA A 139 -2.89 12.43 16.52
C ALA A 139 -1.78 11.37 16.47
N LEU A 140 -1.04 11.29 15.35
CA LEU A 140 0.12 10.41 15.20
C LEU A 140 1.28 10.86 16.09
N LYS A 141 1.57 12.17 16.16
CA LYS A 141 2.65 12.72 17.00
C LYS A 141 2.42 12.53 18.52
N GLU A 142 1.19 12.29 18.93
CA GLU A 142 0.85 11.94 20.32
C GLU A 142 1.21 10.49 20.69
N CYS A 143 1.55 9.64 19.69
CA CYS A 143 1.94 8.26 19.93
C CYS A 143 3.42 8.14 20.35
N ASP A 144 3.73 7.12 21.14
CA ASP A 144 5.09 6.87 21.62
C ASP A 144 6.08 6.69 20.45
N GLY A 145 7.20 7.42 20.52
CA GLY A 145 8.22 7.43 19.48
C GLY A 145 7.87 8.24 18.21
N MET A 146 6.67 8.86 18.13
CA MET A 146 6.22 9.59 16.94
C MET A 146 6.25 11.12 17.09
N ALA A 147 6.67 11.65 18.22
CA ALA A 147 6.66 13.10 18.48
C ALA A 147 7.40 13.91 17.40
N GLU A 148 8.55 13.40 16.95
CA GLU A 148 9.38 14.03 15.92
C GLU A 148 9.07 13.56 14.50
N TYR A 149 7.95 12.84 14.29
CA TYR A 149 7.58 12.40 12.96
C TYR A 149 7.36 13.60 12.04
N GLU A 150 8.06 13.59 10.92
CA GLU A 150 7.85 14.53 9.81
C GLU A 150 7.78 13.76 8.49
N LYS A 151 6.80 14.14 7.64
CA LYS A 151 6.61 13.52 6.33
C LYS A 151 7.90 13.52 5.51
N GLY A 152 8.38 12.31 5.15
CA GLY A 152 9.54 12.11 4.29
C GLY A 152 10.90 12.33 4.95
N LYS A 153 10.97 12.61 6.26
CA LYS A 153 12.23 12.73 6.99
C LYS A 153 12.61 11.49 7.79
N VAL A 154 11.63 10.63 8.11
CA VAL A 154 11.90 9.42 8.86
C VAL A 154 12.40 8.34 7.91
N VAL A 155 13.65 7.96 8.06
CA VAL A 155 14.26 6.85 7.32
C VAL A 155 13.74 5.53 7.90
N SER A 156 13.30 4.62 7.00
CA SER A 156 12.89 3.24 7.38
C SER A 156 11.76 3.15 8.40
N ILE A 157 10.70 3.98 8.25
CA ILE A 157 9.56 3.95 9.18
C ILE A 157 8.87 2.58 9.20
N PHE A 158 8.83 1.85 8.08
CA PHE A 158 8.31 0.49 8.04
C PHE A 158 9.06 -0.40 9.02
N ASN A 159 10.39 -0.42 8.97
CA ASN A 159 11.21 -1.27 9.83
C ASN A 159 11.06 -0.92 11.33
N SER A 160 10.85 0.34 11.66
CA SER A 160 10.62 0.76 13.05
C SER A 160 9.26 0.33 13.61
N LEU A 161 8.30 0.04 12.73
CA LEU A 161 6.94 -0.34 13.09
C LEU A 161 6.62 -1.82 12.85
N ILE A 162 7.58 -2.61 12.35
CA ILE A 162 7.36 -4.00 11.89
C ILE A 162 6.77 -4.89 12.99
N GLU A 163 7.24 -4.77 14.21
CA GLU A 163 6.73 -5.57 15.35
C GLU A 163 5.27 -5.25 15.70
N LYS A 164 4.81 -4.05 15.33
CA LYS A 164 3.42 -3.60 15.55
C LYS A 164 2.52 -3.88 14.34
N LEU A 165 3.07 -4.37 13.23
CA LEU A 165 2.33 -4.62 11.98
C LEU A 165 1.12 -5.54 12.16
N PRO A 166 1.17 -6.68 12.91
CA PRO A 166 0.00 -7.52 13.12
C PRO A 166 -1.16 -6.78 13.80
N GLY A 167 -0.85 -5.91 14.77
CA GLY A 167 -1.84 -5.06 15.43
C GLY A 167 -2.45 -4.03 14.50
N ALA A 168 -1.64 -3.41 13.62
CA ALA A 168 -2.12 -2.45 12.63
C ALA A 168 -3.06 -3.10 11.61
N ARG A 169 -2.73 -4.30 11.10
CA ARG A 169 -3.60 -5.10 10.23
C ARG A 169 -4.96 -5.37 10.89
N GLY A 170 -4.95 -5.95 12.10
CA GLY A 170 -6.20 -6.24 12.82
C GLY A 170 -7.05 -5.00 13.10
N ASN A 171 -6.42 -3.86 13.42
CA ASN A 171 -7.12 -2.59 13.57
C ASN A 171 -7.75 -2.12 12.26
N ALA A 172 -7.02 -2.20 11.13
CA ALA A 172 -7.51 -1.78 9.81
C ALA A 172 -8.68 -2.66 9.34
N GLU A 173 -8.55 -3.99 9.44
CA GLU A 173 -9.61 -4.94 9.09
C GLU A 173 -10.89 -4.67 9.88
N ARG A 174 -10.76 -4.49 11.19
CA ARG A 174 -11.87 -4.16 12.06
C ARG A 174 -12.55 -2.86 11.64
N ILE A 175 -11.77 -1.81 11.35
CA ILE A 175 -12.28 -0.51 10.90
C ILE A 175 -13.01 -0.64 9.57
N ILE A 176 -12.45 -1.36 8.58
CA ILE A 176 -13.11 -1.57 7.29
C ILE A 176 -14.43 -2.34 7.45
N LYS A 177 -14.47 -3.35 8.31
CA LYS A 177 -15.70 -4.10 8.60
C LYS A 177 -16.78 -3.18 9.19
N GLU A 178 -16.43 -2.36 10.15
CA GLU A 178 -17.35 -1.39 10.77
C GLU A 178 -17.76 -0.31 9.78
N ALA A 179 -16.83 0.24 9.00
CA ALA A 179 -17.08 1.26 7.99
C ALA A 179 -18.04 0.79 6.88
N ARG A 180 -17.94 -0.49 6.48
CA ARG A 180 -18.88 -1.08 5.52
C ARG A 180 -20.25 -1.31 6.13
N ALA A 181 -20.34 -1.56 7.43
CA ALA A 181 -21.61 -1.79 8.13
C ALA A 181 -22.40 -0.48 8.38
N ASP A 182 -21.70 0.61 8.72
CA ASP A 182 -22.32 1.90 9.02
C ASP A 182 -22.32 2.89 7.84
N GLY A 183 -21.61 2.56 6.75
CA GLY A 183 -21.49 3.41 5.55
C GLY A 183 -20.49 4.56 5.70
N GLU A 184 -19.81 4.69 6.86
CA GLU A 184 -18.88 5.79 7.14
C GLU A 184 -17.43 5.35 6.94
N MET A 185 -16.84 5.74 5.81
CA MET A 185 -15.47 5.36 5.45
C MET A 185 -14.38 6.25 6.06
N ASN A 186 -14.73 7.32 6.77
CA ASN A 186 -13.79 8.23 7.44
C ASN A 186 -13.75 7.98 8.95
N PRO A 187 -12.64 7.45 9.51
CA PRO A 187 -11.41 7.05 8.82
C PRO A 187 -11.40 5.58 8.39
N SER A 188 -10.55 5.26 7.40
CA SER A 188 -10.27 3.87 7.00
C SER A 188 -8.98 3.78 6.17
N THR A 189 -8.44 2.57 5.99
CA THR A 189 -7.33 2.32 5.06
C THR A 189 -7.36 0.89 4.56
N LEU A 190 -6.97 0.71 3.29
CA LEU A 190 -6.81 -0.59 2.64
C LEU A 190 -5.33 -1.00 2.52
N LEU A 191 -4.41 -0.32 3.19
CA LEU A 191 -2.98 -0.65 3.11
C LEU A 191 -2.66 -2.06 3.62
N TYR A 192 -3.43 -2.57 4.55
CA TYR A 192 -3.26 -3.96 5.01
C TYR A 192 -3.49 -4.96 3.87
N GLU A 193 -4.46 -4.75 2.97
CA GLU A 193 -4.72 -5.63 1.82
C GLU A 193 -3.50 -5.68 0.86
N LEU A 194 -2.82 -4.54 0.64
CA LEU A 194 -1.60 -4.51 -0.15
C LEU A 194 -0.45 -5.30 0.50
N LEU A 195 -0.31 -5.21 1.82
CA LEU A 195 0.74 -5.94 2.54
C LEU A 195 0.43 -7.44 2.65
N ASP A 196 -0.85 -7.82 2.71
CA ASP A 196 -1.28 -9.21 2.63
C ASP A 196 -0.99 -9.79 1.23
N ASP A 197 -1.30 -9.04 0.16
CA ASP A 197 -0.92 -9.40 -1.21
C ASP A 197 0.62 -9.55 -1.36
N PHE A 198 1.42 -8.73 -0.66
CA PHE A 198 2.88 -8.89 -0.65
C PHE A 198 3.32 -10.19 0.02
N GLU A 199 2.71 -10.53 1.14
CA GLU A 199 2.99 -11.76 1.86
C GLU A 199 2.63 -13.00 1.04
N ASP A 200 1.51 -12.98 0.34
CA ASP A 200 1.07 -14.03 -0.58
C ASP A 200 2.02 -14.19 -1.77
N LEU A 201 2.46 -13.07 -2.38
CA LEU A 201 3.40 -13.07 -3.50
C LEU A 201 4.82 -13.55 -3.12
N ALA A 202 5.18 -13.42 -1.85
CA ALA A 202 6.47 -13.87 -1.31
C ALA A 202 6.50 -15.39 -1.06
N GLN A 203 5.34 -16.04 -0.94
CA GLN A 203 5.28 -17.48 -0.69
C GLN A 203 5.64 -18.26 -1.96
N PRO A 204 6.50 -19.28 -1.87
CA PRO A 204 6.74 -20.16 -2.99
C PRO A 204 5.45 -20.92 -3.31
N GLU A 205 4.96 -20.85 -4.55
CA GLU A 205 3.89 -21.72 -4.98
C GLU A 205 4.32 -23.19 -4.81
N ILE A 206 3.70 -23.90 -3.87
CA ILE A 206 3.84 -25.33 -3.71
C ILE A 206 3.14 -25.97 -4.91
N ILE A 207 3.92 -26.61 -5.79
CA ILE A 207 3.42 -27.42 -6.91
C ILE A 207 3.21 -28.85 -6.42
#